data_93240871ade5ef747ef3c8cf311a495d
#
_entry.id   93240871ade5ef747ef3c8cf311a495d
#
_cell.length_a   1.000
_cell.length_b   1.000
_cell.length_c   1.000
_cell.angle_alpha   90.00
_cell.angle_beta   90.00
_cell.angle_gamma   90.00
#
_symmetry.space_group_name_H-M   'P 1'
#
loop_
_entity.id
_entity.type
_entity.pdbx_description
1 polymer ?
#
loop_
_entity_poly.entity_id
_entity_poly.type
_entity_poly.pdbx_seq_one_letter_code
_entity_poly.pdbx_strand_id
1 'polypeptide(L)'
;MLMQHIKETFQSIDDAMYVSLDNLWFETHKLEELIEFLYTHGVTYIYFDEVHKYRNWTTLLKNFYDSYPDLNIVYMGSAMLAIENAVADLSRRQSLYTFHGLSFREYLEYEGIETIPPIGLKDLLENHIKYAMDITPKIKVIKYFDGYLKVGYYPCHKEAAEDYLMRVGVVARLVIDGDIPAVEDITYKTTEKIKKLLMVIAENVPLEPNINQLSAQLESTRDQTLKMLYLLDRAGLLFLLTDKVKDYKHLIGPKKIYLNNTNLMHALSGNISEGTMRETFFANQVGAVSTLMMPKQGDFMADGEYLFEVGGVVVKRLIRLQISRIAISLLMMWRRVTVIEFLYGCLDACIRISVKTNRIL
;
A
#
# COMPACT_ATOMS: atom_id res chain seq x y z
N MET A 1 12.85 -9.77 -10.34
CA MET A 1 13.44 -8.68 -9.54
C MET A 1 13.87 -9.15 -8.17
N LEU A 2 13.02 -9.73 -7.28
CA LEU A 2 13.51 -10.32 -6.02
C LEU A 2 14.65 -11.33 -6.28
N MET A 3 14.47 -12.24 -7.24
CA MET A 3 15.53 -13.16 -7.69
C MET A 3 16.77 -12.45 -8.22
N GLN A 4 16.62 -11.32 -8.89
CA GLN A 4 17.73 -10.51 -9.38
C GLN A 4 18.46 -9.84 -8.22
N HIS A 5 17.71 -9.27 -7.26
CA HIS A 5 18.28 -8.69 -6.05
C HIS A 5 19.03 -9.74 -5.22
N ILE A 6 18.46 -10.94 -5.04
CA ILE A 6 19.14 -12.05 -4.37
C ILE A 6 20.49 -12.32 -5.06
N LYS A 7 20.51 -12.39 -6.40
CA LYS A 7 21.76 -12.59 -7.18
C LYS A 7 22.77 -11.44 -7.05
N GLU A 8 22.29 -10.22 -6.90
CA GLU A 8 23.15 -9.03 -6.77
C GLU A 8 23.67 -8.84 -5.33
N THR A 9 22.91 -9.28 -4.32
CA THR A 9 23.23 -9.08 -2.90
C THR A 9 24.10 -10.21 -2.33
N PHE A 10 23.84 -11.45 -2.75
CA PHE A 10 24.51 -12.62 -2.21
C PHE A 10 25.56 -13.13 -3.19
N GLN A 11 26.79 -13.39 -2.66
CA GLN A 11 27.93 -13.86 -3.45
C GLN A 11 27.71 -15.28 -3.98
N SER A 12 26.90 -16.09 -3.29
CA SER A 12 26.53 -17.44 -3.68
C SER A 12 25.01 -17.61 -3.70
N ILE A 13 24.49 -18.31 -4.71
CA ILE A 13 23.09 -18.77 -4.74
C ILE A 13 22.79 -19.72 -3.56
N ASP A 14 23.83 -20.36 -3.03
CA ASP A 14 23.72 -21.31 -1.93
C ASP A 14 23.36 -20.62 -0.60
N ASP A 15 23.58 -19.30 -0.48
CA ASP A 15 23.29 -18.54 0.75
C ASP A 15 21.81 -18.11 0.86
N ALA A 16 21.10 -18.02 -0.26
CA ALA A 16 19.75 -17.48 -0.31
C ALA A 16 18.83 -18.24 -1.29
N MET A 17 17.64 -18.59 -0.83
CA MET A 17 16.64 -19.32 -1.61
C MET A 17 15.31 -18.56 -1.69
N TYR A 18 14.76 -18.47 -2.91
CA TYR A 18 13.39 -18.01 -3.16
C TYR A 18 12.46 -19.21 -3.32
N VAL A 19 11.33 -19.17 -2.61
CA VAL A 19 10.34 -20.25 -2.58
C VAL A 19 8.94 -19.66 -2.69
N SER A 20 8.23 -19.98 -3.78
CA SER A 20 6.82 -19.60 -3.93
C SER A 20 5.92 -20.69 -3.37
N LEU A 21 5.08 -20.34 -2.37
CA LEU A 21 4.26 -21.31 -1.64
C LEU A 21 2.92 -21.62 -2.34
N ASP A 22 2.66 -21.03 -3.49
CA ASP A 22 1.57 -21.42 -4.41
C ASP A 22 1.98 -22.50 -5.41
N ASN A 23 3.25 -22.95 -5.38
CA ASN A 23 3.73 -24.00 -6.28
C ASN A 23 3.07 -25.33 -5.98
N LEU A 24 2.60 -26.04 -7.02
CA LEU A 24 1.97 -27.36 -6.95
C LEU A 24 2.84 -28.42 -6.24
N TRP A 25 4.15 -28.21 -6.17
CA TRP A 25 5.07 -29.07 -5.44
C TRP A 25 4.64 -29.25 -3.97
N PHE A 26 4.08 -28.21 -3.34
CA PHE A 26 3.62 -28.22 -1.96
C PHE A 26 2.29 -28.99 -1.74
N GLU A 27 1.62 -29.45 -2.78
CA GLU A 27 0.48 -30.36 -2.64
C GLU A 27 0.92 -31.75 -2.12
N THR A 28 2.16 -32.15 -2.41
CA THR A 28 2.71 -33.48 -2.08
C THR A 28 3.91 -33.43 -1.14
N HIS A 29 4.53 -32.28 -0.94
CA HIS A 29 5.72 -32.12 -0.11
C HIS A 29 5.48 -31.10 1.00
N LYS A 30 6.15 -31.30 2.12
CA LYS A 30 6.01 -30.44 3.30
C LYS A 30 7.06 -29.34 3.29
N LEU A 31 6.63 -28.15 3.74
CA LEU A 31 7.52 -27.00 3.87
C LEU A 31 8.61 -27.26 4.92
N GLU A 32 8.31 -27.99 5.98
CA GLU A 32 9.26 -28.34 7.03
C GLU A 32 10.44 -29.14 6.50
N GLU A 33 10.17 -30.13 5.64
CA GLU A 33 11.22 -30.96 5.02
C GLU A 33 12.14 -30.12 4.11
N LEU A 34 11.55 -29.20 3.35
CA LEU A 34 12.32 -28.30 2.51
C LEU A 34 13.23 -27.38 3.35
N ILE A 35 12.72 -26.81 4.44
CA ILE A 35 13.48 -25.89 5.30
C ILE A 35 14.63 -26.62 5.98
N GLU A 36 14.37 -27.81 6.51
CA GLU A 36 15.41 -28.64 7.13
C GLU A 36 16.51 -29.00 6.11
N PHE A 37 16.11 -29.37 4.90
CA PHE A 37 17.05 -29.64 3.82
C PHE A 37 17.89 -28.39 3.49
N LEU A 38 17.27 -27.24 3.26
CA LEU A 38 17.98 -26.01 2.91
C LEU A 38 18.93 -25.56 4.04
N TYR A 39 18.47 -25.60 5.28
CA TYR A 39 19.28 -25.20 6.43
C TYR A 39 20.51 -26.11 6.61
N THR A 40 20.34 -27.43 6.46
CA THR A 40 21.46 -28.39 6.56
C THR A 40 22.46 -28.26 5.43
N HIS A 41 22.05 -27.67 4.29
CA HIS A 41 22.94 -27.38 3.16
C HIS A 41 23.51 -25.95 3.17
N GLY A 42 23.34 -25.23 4.29
CA GLY A 42 24.01 -23.97 4.52
C GLY A 42 23.25 -22.71 4.08
N VAL A 43 21.97 -22.87 3.62
CA VAL A 43 21.13 -21.71 3.28
C VAL A 43 20.78 -20.92 4.54
N THR A 44 21.10 -19.62 4.56
CA THR A 44 20.89 -18.72 5.69
C THR A 44 19.78 -17.69 5.46
N TYR A 45 19.36 -17.50 4.19
CA TYR A 45 18.28 -16.59 3.83
C TYR A 45 17.22 -17.31 2.99
N ILE A 46 15.96 -17.25 3.43
CA ILE A 46 14.85 -17.80 2.67
C ILE A 46 13.79 -16.73 2.46
N TYR A 47 13.37 -16.60 1.19
CA TYR A 47 12.35 -15.67 0.74
C TYR A 47 11.10 -16.45 0.35
N PHE A 48 10.07 -16.41 1.17
CA PHE A 48 8.78 -17.03 0.87
C PHE A 48 7.88 -16.04 0.17
N ASP A 49 7.35 -16.45 -0.97
CA ASP A 49 6.31 -15.73 -1.68
C ASP A 49 4.97 -16.43 -1.52
N GLU A 50 3.87 -15.66 -1.59
CA GLU A 50 2.50 -16.13 -1.47
C GLU A 50 2.25 -16.99 -0.22
N VAL A 51 2.82 -16.60 0.93
CA VAL A 51 2.79 -17.41 2.17
C VAL A 51 1.37 -17.79 2.60
N HIS A 52 0.39 -16.94 2.31
CA HIS A 52 -1.01 -17.16 2.67
C HIS A 52 -1.65 -18.35 1.94
N LYS A 53 -1.04 -18.84 0.88
CA LYS A 53 -1.50 -20.05 0.16
C LYS A 53 -1.13 -21.33 0.90
N TYR A 54 -0.12 -21.31 1.78
CA TYR A 54 0.28 -22.49 2.53
C TYR A 54 -0.47 -22.59 3.87
N ARG A 55 -1.05 -23.74 4.13
CA ARG A 55 -1.84 -23.97 5.35
C ARG A 55 -0.97 -23.88 6.61
N ASN A 56 -1.45 -23.20 7.66
CA ASN A 56 -0.78 -23.06 8.95
C ASN A 56 0.62 -22.40 8.88
N TRP A 57 0.88 -21.58 7.84
CA TRP A 57 2.16 -20.94 7.61
C TRP A 57 2.65 -20.11 8.81
N THR A 58 1.77 -19.46 9.57
CA THR A 58 2.14 -18.66 10.76
C THR A 58 2.78 -19.51 11.83
N THR A 59 2.17 -20.69 12.11
CA THR A 59 2.70 -21.65 13.09
C THR A 59 4.05 -22.20 12.65
N LEU A 60 4.19 -22.48 11.35
CA LEU A 60 5.45 -22.97 10.80
C LEU A 60 6.56 -21.93 10.87
N LEU A 61 6.30 -20.68 10.47
CA LEU A 61 7.27 -19.61 10.59
C LEU A 61 7.72 -19.36 12.03
N LYS A 62 6.78 -19.48 12.99
CA LYS A 62 7.11 -19.44 14.41
C LYS A 62 8.07 -20.55 14.81
N ASN A 63 7.76 -21.79 14.42
CA ASN A 63 8.58 -22.95 14.73
C ASN A 63 9.99 -22.82 14.10
N PHE A 64 10.07 -22.37 12.85
CA PHE A 64 11.36 -22.11 12.18
C PHE A 64 12.16 -21.03 12.88
N TYR A 65 11.51 -19.96 13.30
CA TYR A 65 12.16 -18.92 14.08
C TYR A 65 12.78 -19.47 15.36
N ASP A 66 12.04 -20.31 16.07
CA ASP A 66 12.47 -20.84 17.36
C ASP A 66 13.51 -22.00 17.21
N SER A 67 13.47 -22.74 16.09
CA SER A 67 14.34 -23.91 15.85
C SER A 67 15.64 -23.59 15.12
N TYR A 68 15.64 -22.56 14.27
CA TYR A 68 16.78 -22.20 13.40
C TYR A 68 17.20 -20.76 13.64
N PRO A 69 18.04 -20.48 14.67
CA PRO A 69 18.36 -19.11 15.09
C PRO A 69 19.12 -18.28 14.05
N ASP A 70 19.92 -18.94 13.21
CA ASP A 70 20.73 -18.27 12.17
C ASP A 70 19.97 -18.13 10.83
N LEU A 71 18.75 -18.70 10.72
CA LEU A 71 17.95 -18.62 9.53
C LEU A 71 17.22 -17.28 9.46
N ASN A 72 17.46 -16.52 8.41
CA ASN A 72 16.75 -15.28 8.10
C ASN A 72 15.60 -15.56 7.15
N ILE A 73 14.38 -15.26 7.57
CA ILE A 73 13.20 -15.49 6.76
C ILE A 73 12.58 -14.15 6.38
N VAL A 74 12.44 -13.95 5.09
CA VAL A 74 11.61 -12.88 4.51
C VAL A 74 10.38 -13.54 3.91
N TYR A 75 9.20 -13.11 4.30
CA TYR A 75 7.99 -13.63 3.70
C TYR A 75 7.09 -12.51 3.20
N MET A 76 6.38 -12.79 2.12
CA MET A 76 5.51 -11.85 1.44
C MET A 76 4.26 -12.55 0.91
N GLY A 77 3.26 -11.76 0.56
CA GLY A 77 2.05 -12.24 -0.06
C GLY A 77 1.17 -11.08 -0.49
N SER A 78 0.38 -11.28 -1.51
CA SER A 78 -0.55 -10.31 -2.06
C SER A 78 -1.77 -10.07 -1.15
N ALA A 79 -2.18 -11.08 -0.38
CA ALA A 79 -3.31 -10.99 0.54
C ALA A 79 -2.96 -10.20 1.82
N MET A 80 -3.05 -8.87 1.76
CA MET A 80 -2.74 -7.97 2.88
C MET A 80 -3.43 -8.37 4.19
N LEU A 81 -4.72 -8.70 4.12
CA LEU A 81 -5.53 -9.09 5.27
C LEU A 81 -5.00 -10.36 5.96
N ALA A 82 -4.53 -11.36 5.18
CA ALA A 82 -3.97 -12.59 5.73
C ALA A 82 -2.68 -12.31 6.52
N ILE A 83 -1.82 -11.44 6.00
CA ILE A 83 -0.57 -11.06 6.65
C ILE A 83 -0.82 -10.20 7.89
N GLU A 84 -1.80 -9.27 7.86
CA GLU A 84 -2.18 -8.49 9.05
C GLU A 84 -2.73 -9.37 10.18
N ASN A 85 -3.57 -10.35 9.85
CA ASN A 85 -4.11 -11.25 10.85
C ASN A 85 -3.03 -12.11 11.51
N ALA A 86 -1.96 -12.42 10.77
CA ALA A 86 -0.80 -13.16 11.30
C ALA A 86 0.06 -12.38 12.31
N VAL A 87 -0.07 -11.06 12.37
CA VAL A 87 0.71 -10.22 13.31
C VAL A 87 0.54 -10.65 14.76
N ALA A 88 -0.66 -11.08 15.15
CA ALA A 88 -0.92 -11.55 16.51
C ALA A 88 -0.07 -12.78 16.88
N ASP A 89 0.06 -13.74 15.95
CA ASP A 89 0.81 -14.99 16.16
C ASP A 89 2.32 -14.78 16.14
N LEU A 90 2.79 -13.86 15.31
CA LEU A 90 4.21 -13.61 15.04
C LEU A 90 4.76 -12.32 15.69
N SER A 91 3.96 -11.65 16.54
CA SER A 91 4.16 -10.29 17.04
C SER A 91 5.55 -9.95 17.62
N ARG A 92 6.25 -10.94 18.17
CA ARG A 92 7.60 -10.77 18.75
C ARG A 92 8.72 -11.34 17.87
N ARG A 93 8.38 -11.87 16.70
CA ARG A 93 9.29 -12.62 15.83
C ARG A 93 9.42 -12.02 14.45
N GLN A 94 8.70 -10.92 14.19
CA GLN A 94 8.68 -10.28 12.88
C GLN A 94 8.73 -8.76 12.97
N SER A 95 9.24 -8.13 11.91
CA SER A 95 9.05 -6.73 11.61
C SER A 95 8.21 -6.62 10.34
N LEU A 96 7.03 -5.99 10.44
CA LEU A 96 6.12 -5.86 9.31
C LEU A 96 6.36 -4.55 8.57
N TYR A 97 6.58 -4.65 7.28
CA TYR A 97 6.70 -3.52 6.36
C TYR A 97 5.56 -3.54 5.34
N THR A 98 4.95 -2.40 5.10
CA THR A 98 3.97 -2.23 4.02
C THR A 98 4.68 -1.72 2.78
N PHE A 99 4.58 -2.46 1.70
CA PHE A 99 5.09 -2.06 0.40
C PHE A 99 3.96 -1.37 -0.39
N HIS A 100 4.02 -0.04 -0.45
CA HIS A 100 3.08 0.75 -1.21
C HIS A 100 3.44 0.75 -2.70
N GLY A 101 2.51 1.13 -3.58
CA GLY A 101 2.84 1.42 -4.96
C GLY A 101 3.87 2.56 -5.08
N LEU A 102 4.40 2.77 -6.27
CA LEU A 102 5.43 3.78 -6.51
C LEU A 102 4.97 5.18 -6.09
N SER A 103 5.80 5.90 -5.36
CA SER A 103 5.68 7.35 -5.28
C SER A 103 6.05 7.98 -6.63
N PHE A 104 5.70 9.25 -6.83
CA PHE A 104 6.10 9.92 -8.07
C PHE A 104 7.63 9.97 -8.25
N ARG A 105 8.38 10.13 -7.16
CA ARG A 105 9.84 10.06 -7.15
C ARG A 105 10.34 8.69 -7.63
N GLU A 106 9.81 7.62 -7.06
CA GLU A 106 10.16 6.25 -7.44
C GLU A 106 9.72 5.91 -8.87
N TYR A 107 8.60 6.45 -9.33
CA TYR A 107 8.17 6.34 -10.72
C TYR A 107 9.17 7.00 -11.69
N LEU A 108 9.66 8.20 -11.38
CA LEU A 108 10.68 8.86 -12.20
C LEU A 108 11.98 8.04 -12.31
N GLU A 109 12.41 7.46 -11.19
CA GLU A 109 13.57 6.57 -11.15
C GLU A 109 13.29 5.26 -11.90
N TYR A 110 12.14 4.65 -11.70
CA TYR A 110 11.71 3.43 -12.39
C TYR A 110 11.61 3.62 -13.91
N GLU A 111 11.17 4.80 -14.36
CA GLU A 111 11.14 5.18 -15.78
C GLU A 111 12.53 5.54 -16.34
N GLY A 112 13.57 5.62 -15.53
CA GLY A 112 14.90 6.04 -15.94
C GLY A 112 14.98 7.53 -16.31
N ILE A 113 14.08 8.37 -15.77
CA ILE A 113 13.99 9.79 -16.08
C ILE A 113 14.96 10.58 -15.21
N GLU A 114 14.89 10.39 -13.90
CA GLU A 114 15.76 11.06 -12.92
C GLU A 114 15.73 10.33 -11.59
N THR A 115 16.89 10.24 -10.92
CA THR A 115 17.00 9.72 -9.55
C THR A 115 17.08 10.89 -8.59
N ILE A 116 16.05 11.00 -7.73
CA ILE A 116 15.95 12.08 -6.74
C ILE A 116 16.03 11.46 -5.35
N PRO A 117 16.95 11.93 -4.48
CA PRO A 117 17.06 11.39 -3.14
C PRO A 117 15.78 11.65 -2.31
N PRO A 118 15.44 10.79 -1.35
CA PRO A 118 14.32 11.02 -0.45
C PRO A 118 14.56 12.26 0.42
N ILE A 119 13.52 13.08 0.59
CA ILE A 119 13.55 14.31 1.37
C ILE A 119 12.57 14.15 2.54
N GLY A 120 12.98 14.50 3.77
CA GLY A 120 12.09 14.46 4.93
C GLY A 120 11.01 15.56 4.87
N LEU A 121 9.81 15.31 5.45
CA LEU A 121 8.67 16.25 5.40
C LEU A 121 9.05 17.63 5.94
N LYS A 122 9.67 17.67 7.12
CA LYS A 122 10.08 18.92 7.75
C LYS A 122 11.04 19.72 6.86
N ASP A 123 12.06 19.06 6.32
CA ASP A 123 13.04 19.69 5.44
C ASP A 123 12.39 20.16 4.13
N LEU A 124 11.48 19.36 3.56
CA LEU A 124 10.71 19.75 2.38
C LEU A 124 9.86 21.01 2.66
N LEU A 125 9.17 21.08 3.79
CA LEU A 125 8.33 22.20 4.16
C LEU A 125 9.14 23.49 4.37
N GLU A 126 10.32 23.37 4.97
CA GLU A 126 11.21 24.51 5.22
C GLU A 126 11.95 24.97 3.96
N ASN A 127 12.31 24.07 3.04
CA ASN A 127 13.20 24.30 1.92
C ASN A 127 12.59 24.01 0.53
N HIS A 128 11.25 23.92 0.40
CA HIS A 128 10.55 23.54 -0.83
C HIS A 128 10.93 24.36 -2.06
N ILE A 129 11.17 25.67 -1.90
CA ILE A 129 11.59 26.57 -3.01
C ILE A 129 12.96 26.15 -3.56
N LYS A 130 13.91 25.83 -2.68
CA LYS A 130 15.24 25.36 -3.07
C LYS A 130 15.12 24.08 -3.89
N TYR A 131 14.39 23.08 -3.38
CA TYR A 131 14.19 21.81 -4.09
C TYR A 131 13.48 22.02 -5.45
N ALA A 132 12.49 22.94 -5.51
CA ALA A 132 11.84 23.27 -6.76
C ALA A 132 12.82 23.85 -7.80
N MET A 133 13.70 24.75 -7.37
CA MET A 133 14.72 25.36 -8.24
C MET A 133 15.76 24.33 -8.73
N ASP A 134 16.12 23.36 -7.89
CA ASP A 134 17.11 22.34 -8.23
C ASP A 134 16.55 21.27 -9.20
N ILE A 135 15.25 21.00 -9.14
CA ILE A 135 14.62 19.88 -9.86
C ILE A 135 13.94 20.32 -11.15
N THR A 136 13.23 21.46 -11.14
CA THR A 136 12.46 21.94 -12.30
C THR A 136 13.29 22.10 -13.58
N PRO A 137 14.57 22.54 -13.54
CA PRO A 137 15.40 22.61 -14.74
C PRO A 137 15.75 21.25 -15.34
N LYS A 138 15.79 20.19 -14.52
CA LYS A 138 16.20 18.85 -14.94
C LYS A 138 15.06 18.04 -15.55
N ILE A 139 13.83 18.28 -15.08
CA ILE A 139 12.68 17.44 -15.43
C ILE A 139 11.48 18.30 -15.82
N LYS A 140 10.77 17.88 -16.86
CA LYS A 140 9.43 18.42 -17.18
C LYS A 140 8.38 17.82 -16.24
N VAL A 141 8.44 18.22 -14.96
CA VAL A 141 7.69 17.61 -13.84
C VAL A 141 6.22 17.43 -14.18
N ILE A 142 5.53 18.46 -14.67
CA ILE A 142 4.08 18.42 -14.94
C ILE A 142 3.73 17.36 -15.99
N LYS A 143 4.55 17.20 -17.04
CA LYS A 143 4.31 16.21 -18.09
C LYS A 143 4.32 14.78 -17.54
N TYR A 144 5.32 14.44 -16.74
CA TYR A 144 5.46 13.12 -16.15
C TYR A 144 4.46 12.87 -15.04
N PHE A 145 4.09 13.93 -14.32
CA PHE A 145 3.12 13.87 -13.25
C PHE A 145 1.71 13.48 -13.73
N ASP A 146 1.23 14.11 -14.80
CA ASP A 146 -0.07 13.78 -15.39
C ASP A 146 -0.12 12.29 -15.84
N GLY A 147 1.00 11.78 -16.39
CA GLY A 147 1.16 10.35 -16.71
C GLY A 147 1.12 9.46 -15.48
N TYR A 148 1.87 9.82 -14.46
CA TYR A 148 1.91 9.09 -13.19
C TYR A 148 0.54 8.99 -12.52
N LEU A 149 -0.20 10.09 -12.43
CA LEU A 149 -1.53 10.11 -11.82
C LEU A 149 -2.48 9.11 -12.48
N LYS A 150 -2.31 8.87 -13.78
CA LYS A 150 -3.15 7.96 -14.55
C LYS A 150 -2.68 6.50 -14.49
N VAL A 151 -1.37 6.25 -14.59
CA VAL A 151 -0.86 4.88 -14.80
C VAL A 151 0.43 4.55 -14.02
N GLY A 152 1.01 5.47 -13.24
CA GLY A 152 2.36 5.31 -12.68
C GLY A 152 2.44 4.72 -11.28
N TYR A 153 1.32 4.42 -10.61
CA TYR A 153 1.33 3.95 -9.23
C TYR A 153 1.79 2.50 -9.08
N TYR A 154 1.33 1.62 -9.98
CA TYR A 154 1.73 0.20 -9.95
C TYR A 154 2.83 -0.08 -10.97
N PRO A 155 3.93 -0.76 -10.58
CA PRO A 155 5.06 -1.05 -11.48
C PRO A 155 4.68 -1.81 -12.75
N CYS A 156 3.59 -2.59 -12.71
CA CYS A 156 3.12 -3.39 -13.84
C CYS A 156 2.60 -2.56 -15.04
N HIS A 157 2.56 -1.24 -14.94
CA HIS A 157 2.13 -0.39 -16.06
C HIS A 157 3.03 -0.56 -17.31
N LYS A 158 4.32 -0.88 -17.13
CA LYS A 158 5.22 -1.18 -18.25
C LYS A 158 4.86 -2.45 -19.02
N GLU A 159 4.34 -3.45 -18.32
CA GLU A 159 3.97 -4.73 -18.89
C GLU A 159 2.55 -4.71 -19.48
N ALA A 160 1.67 -3.96 -18.85
CA ALA A 160 0.25 -3.95 -19.18
C ALA A 160 -0.13 -2.97 -20.31
N ALA A 161 0.70 -1.96 -20.58
CA ALA A 161 0.52 -0.95 -21.63
C ALA A 161 -0.96 -0.45 -21.75
N GLU A 162 -1.63 -0.76 -22.87
CA GLU A 162 -3.00 -0.29 -23.15
C GLU A 162 -4.05 -0.88 -22.19
N ASP A 163 -3.82 -2.09 -21.67
CA ASP A 163 -4.77 -2.80 -20.79
C ASP A 163 -4.61 -2.47 -19.30
N TYR A 164 -3.70 -1.57 -18.94
CA TYR A 164 -3.33 -1.30 -17.55
C TYR A 164 -4.52 -1.00 -16.64
N LEU A 165 -5.36 -0.04 -16.99
CA LEU A 165 -6.51 0.35 -16.15
C LEU A 165 -7.56 -0.78 -16.04
N MET A 166 -7.71 -1.56 -17.11
CA MET A 166 -8.57 -2.75 -17.08
C MET A 166 -8.02 -3.78 -16.09
N ARG A 167 -6.71 -4.05 -16.11
CA ARG A 167 -6.04 -4.96 -15.16
C ARG A 167 -6.16 -4.47 -13.73
N VAL A 168 -5.98 -3.18 -13.46
CA VAL A 168 -6.19 -2.60 -12.12
C VAL A 168 -7.62 -2.85 -11.63
N GLY A 169 -8.61 -2.68 -12.49
CA GLY A 169 -10.01 -3.00 -12.16
C GLY A 169 -10.27 -4.49 -11.91
N VAL A 170 -9.58 -5.38 -12.65
CA VAL A 170 -9.63 -6.83 -12.42
C VAL A 170 -9.02 -7.20 -11.09
N VAL A 171 -7.84 -6.65 -10.76
CA VAL A 171 -7.17 -6.89 -9.46
C VAL A 171 -8.05 -6.44 -8.30
N ALA A 172 -8.68 -5.27 -8.38
CA ALA A 172 -9.62 -4.80 -7.36
C ALA A 172 -10.79 -5.79 -7.12
N ARG A 173 -11.29 -6.44 -8.19
CA ARG A 173 -12.31 -7.49 -8.06
C ARG A 173 -11.75 -8.77 -7.44
N LEU A 174 -10.55 -9.20 -7.84
CA LEU A 174 -9.89 -10.39 -7.28
C LEU A 174 -9.66 -10.25 -5.78
N VAL A 175 -9.27 -9.06 -5.31
CA VAL A 175 -9.13 -8.76 -3.88
C VAL A 175 -10.47 -8.97 -3.16
N ILE A 176 -11.58 -8.51 -3.74
CA ILE A 176 -12.92 -8.65 -3.13
C ILE A 176 -13.45 -10.09 -3.23
N ASP A 177 -13.23 -10.77 -4.34
CA ASP A 177 -13.76 -12.13 -4.58
C ASP A 177 -12.89 -13.24 -3.97
N GLY A 178 -11.61 -13.00 -3.78
CA GLY A 178 -10.62 -13.97 -3.32
C GLY A 178 -10.02 -13.64 -1.96
N ASP A 179 -9.32 -12.51 -1.84
CA ASP A 179 -8.50 -12.22 -0.64
C ASP A 179 -9.35 -11.93 0.60
N ILE A 180 -10.43 -11.16 0.47
CA ILE A 180 -11.31 -10.87 1.60
C ILE A 180 -12.00 -12.14 2.12
N PRO A 181 -12.64 -12.99 1.27
CA PRO A 181 -13.25 -14.23 1.74
C PRO A 181 -12.23 -15.25 2.30
N ALA A 182 -10.98 -15.22 1.87
CA ALA A 182 -9.95 -16.13 2.37
C ALA A 182 -9.62 -15.91 3.86
N VAL A 183 -9.87 -14.71 4.39
CA VAL A 183 -9.51 -14.33 5.78
C VAL A 183 -10.70 -13.95 6.65
N GLU A 184 -11.84 -13.67 6.05
CA GLU A 184 -13.08 -13.29 6.74
C GLU A 184 -14.19 -14.23 6.30
N ASP A 185 -14.88 -14.82 7.27
CA ASP A 185 -16.06 -15.65 6.98
C ASP A 185 -17.22 -14.76 6.50
N ILE A 186 -17.26 -14.54 5.20
CA ILE A 186 -18.29 -13.73 4.54
C ILE A 186 -19.03 -14.55 3.48
N THR A 187 -20.32 -14.27 3.37
CA THR A 187 -21.17 -14.95 2.38
C THR A 187 -21.00 -14.29 1.01
N TYR A 188 -21.30 -15.02 -0.06
CA TYR A 188 -21.38 -14.48 -1.42
C TYR A 188 -22.24 -13.21 -1.51
N LYS A 189 -23.37 -13.17 -0.80
CA LYS A 189 -24.23 -11.98 -0.72
C LYS A 189 -23.51 -10.77 -0.13
N THR A 190 -22.64 -10.99 0.84
CA THR A 190 -21.81 -9.91 1.44
C THR A 190 -20.74 -9.43 0.47
N THR A 191 -20.12 -10.34 -0.27
CA THR A 191 -19.13 -10.00 -1.32
C THR A 191 -19.75 -9.09 -2.39
N GLU A 192 -20.97 -9.41 -2.85
CA GLU A 192 -21.68 -8.56 -3.81
C GLU A 192 -22.02 -7.17 -3.22
N LYS A 193 -22.35 -7.09 -1.94
CA LYS A 193 -22.55 -5.80 -1.27
C LYS A 193 -21.25 -4.99 -1.17
N ILE A 194 -20.11 -5.63 -0.93
CA ILE A 194 -18.79 -4.98 -0.91
C ILE A 194 -18.46 -4.40 -2.29
N LYS A 195 -18.70 -5.15 -3.38
CA LYS A 195 -18.53 -4.64 -4.75
C LYS A 195 -19.42 -3.42 -5.01
N LYS A 196 -20.70 -3.52 -4.67
CA LYS A 196 -21.64 -2.40 -4.81
C LYS A 196 -21.21 -1.18 -4.01
N LEU A 197 -20.73 -1.38 -2.77
CA LEU A 197 -20.22 -0.32 -1.93
C LEU A 197 -19.00 0.37 -2.56
N LEU A 198 -18.02 -0.41 -3.07
CA LEU A 198 -16.86 0.15 -3.76
C LEU A 198 -17.27 0.99 -4.97
N MET A 199 -18.21 0.54 -5.79
CA MET A 199 -18.68 1.29 -6.95
C MET A 199 -19.40 2.59 -6.56
N VAL A 200 -20.27 2.54 -5.53
CA VAL A 200 -20.94 3.75 -5.00
C VAL A 200 -19.91 4.77 -4.51
N ILE A 201 -18.85 4.33 -3.84
CA ILE A 201 -17.78 5.21 -3.39
C ILE A 201 -17.00 5.75 -4.59
N ALA A 202 -16.61 4.90 -5.54
CA ALA A 202 -15.83 5.30 -6.71
C ALA A 202 -16.51 6.41 -7.55
N GLU A 203 -17.83 6.40 -7.62
CA GLU A 203 -18.62 7.42 -8.33
C GLU A 203 -18.74 8.75 -7.56
N ASN A 204 -18.53 8.75 -6.23
CA ASN A 204 -18.81 9.88 -5.36
C ASN A 204 -17.58 10.39 -4.57
N VAL A 205 -16.37 9.93 -4.88
CA VAL A 205 -15.16 10.39 -4.16
C VAL A 205 -14.83 11.87 -4.43
N PRO A 206 -14.34 12.61 -3.43
CA PRO A 206 -14.21 12.27 -2.03
C PRO A 206 -15.58 12.22 -1.35
N LEU A 207 -15.90 11.12 -0.67
CA LEU A 207 -17.22 10.91 -0.07
C LEU A 207 -17.20 11.24 1.42
N GLU A 208 -18.06 12.16 1.87
CA GLU A 208 -18.44 12.34 3.26
C GLU A 208 -19.60 11.40 3.58
N PRO A 209 -19.35 10.25 4.23
CA PRO A 209 -20.32 9.18 4.23
C PRO A 209 -21.47 9.43 5.22
N ASN A 210 -22.70 9.34 4.76
CA ASN A 210 -23.85 9.05 5.60
C ASN A 210 -24.01 7.53 5.71
N ILE A 211 -23.48 6.95 6.80
CA ILE A 211 -23.46 5.49 6.99
C ILE A 211 -24.87 4.89 6.98
N ASN A 212 -25.88 5.58 7.53
CA ASN A 212 -27.24 5.07 7.53
C ASN A 212 -27.83 5.03 6.11
N GLN A 213 -27.56 6.04 5.30
CA GLN A 213 -27.99 6.07 3.90
C GLN A 213 -27.30 4.98 3.07
N LEU A 214 -25.96 4.81 3.24
CA LEU A 214 -25.22 3.73 2.60
C LEU A 214 -25.75 2.36 3.01
N SER A 215 -26.04 2.18 4.31
CA SER A 215 -26.60 0.92 4.81
C SER A 215 -27.95 0.59 4.16
N ALA A 216 -28.82 1.59 4.02
CA ALA A 216 -30.11 1.41 3.34
C ALA A 216 -29.95 1.04 1.88
N GLN A 217 -29.04 1.70 1.13
CA GLN A 217 -28.76 1.39 -0.27
C GLN A 217 -28.20 -0.02 -0.50
N LEU A 218 -27.47 -0.54 0.51
CA LEU A 218 -26.86 -1.87 0.49
C LEU A 218 -27.75 -2.95 1.10
N GLU A 219 -28.95 -2.59 1.58
CA GLU A 219 -29.79 -3.50 2.37
C GLU A 219 -29.00 -4.17 3.51
N SER A 220 -28.26 -3.38 4.27
CA SER A 220 -27.31 -3.81 5.28
C SER A 220 -27.57 -3.09 6.60
N THR A 221 -26.99 -3.58 7.70
CA THR A 221 -26.97 -2.83 8.95
C THR A 221 -25.81 -1.83 8.97
N ARG A 222 -25.89 -0.83 9.87
CA ARG A 222 -24.83 0.14 10.06
C ARG A 222 -23.48 -0.52 10.37
N ASP A 223 -23.48 -1.51 11.25
CA ASP A 223 -22.24 -2.20 11.67
C ASP A 223 -21.65 -3.05 10.54
N GLN A 224 -22.49 -3.74 9.77
CA GLN A 224 -22.03 -4.46 8.58
C GLN A 224 -21.44 -3.51 7.53
N THR A 225 -22.06 -2.36 7.32
CA THR A 225 -21.55 -1.35 6.37
C THR A 225 -20.19 -0.80 6.82
N LEU A 226 -20.04 -0.49 8.11
CA LEU A 226 -18.75 -0.11 8.68
C LEU A 226 -17.70 -1.22 8.51
N LYS A 227 -18.06 -2.47 8.82
CA LYS A 227 -17.15 -3.61 8.63
C LYS A 227 -16.70 -3.71 7.17
N MET A 228 -17.61 -3.58 6.19
CA MET A 228 -17.26 -3.61 4.77
C MET A 228 -16.32 -2.47 4.36
N LEU A 229 -16.52 -1.24 4.89
CA LEU A 229 -15.62 -0.13 4.65
C LEU A 229 -14.21 -0.40 5.18
N TYR A 230 -14.10 -0.95 6.40
CA TYR A 230 -12.79 -1.29 6.98
C TYR A 230 -12.10 -2.44 6.25
N LEU A 231 -12.84 -3.41 5.75
CA LEU A 231 -12.26 -4.48 4.92
C LEU A 231 -11.67 -3.92 3.63
N LEU A 232 -12.37 -3.00 2.97
CA LEU A 232 -11.87 -2.33 1.76
C LEU A 232 -10.66 -1.44 2.04
N ASP A 233 -10.61 -0.75 3.18
CA ASP A 233 -9.46 0.05 3.62
C ASP A 233 -8.24 -0.84 3.89
N ARG A 234 -8.41 -1.91 4.68
CA ARG A 234 -7.37 -2.89 4.97
C ARG A 234 -6.88 -3.64 3.73
N ALA A 235 -7.76 -3.86 2.77
CA ALA A 235 -7.43 -4.48 1.49
C ALA A 235 -6.74 -3.51 0.50
N GLY A 236 -6.51 -2.26 0.89
CA GLY A 236 -5.82 -1.26 0.08
C GLY A 236 -6.64 -0.71 -1.09
N LEU A 237 -7.98 -0.85 -1.06
CA LEU A 237 -8.87 -0.31 -2.09
C LEU A 237 -9.42 1.05 -1.71
N LEU A 238 -9.57 1.34 -0.42
CA LEU A 238 -10.00 2.63 0.10
C LEU A 238 -8.92 3.25 0.99
N PHE A 239 -9.08 4.55 1.23
CA PHE A 239 -8.40 5.30 2.28
C PHE A 239 -9.46 6.00 3.13
N LEU A 240 -9.58 5.60 4.40
CA LEU A 240 -10.55 6.13 5.34
C LEU A 240 -9.92 7.22 6.21
N LEU A 241 -10.34 8.48 6.02
CA LEU A 241 -9.91 9.59 6.84
C LEU A 241 -10.84 9.72 8.06
N THR A 242 -10.25 9.66 9.25
CA THR A 242 -10.96 9.75 10.54
C THR A 242 -10.48 10.95 11.34
N ASP A 243 -11.26 11.39 12.33
CA ASP A 243 -10.92 12.50 13.22
C ASP A 243 -10.12 12.09 14.47
N LYS A 244 -9.83 10.80 14.63
CA LYS A 244 -9.09 10.24 15.77
C LYS A 244 -8.03 9.24 15.35
N VAL A 245 -7.02 9.07 16.19
CA VAL A 245 -5.95 8.09 16.02
C VAL A 245 -6.46 6.65 16.02
N LYS A 246 -5.75 5.77 15.36
CA LYS A 246 -6.06 4.40 14.90
C LYS A 246 -6.86 3.47 15.83
N ASP A 247 -6.79 3.60 17.16
CA ASP A 247 -7.29 2.58 18.09
C ASP A 247 -8.82 2.49 18.20
N TYR A 248 -9.56 3.46 17.70
CA TYR A 248 -11.03 3.50 17.76
C TYR A 248 -11.72 3.60 16.39
N LYS A 249 -10.99 3.37 15.30
CA LYS A 249 -11.53 3.47 13.93
C LYS A 249 -12.80 2.64 13.73
N HIS A 250 -12.84 1.44 14.31
CA HIS A 250 -13.96 0.49 14.15
C HIS A 250 -15.27 0.94 14.81
N LEU A 251 -15.22 1.85 15.78
CA LEU A 251 -16.39 2.34 16.50
C LEU A 251 -16.94 3.65 15.95
N ILE A 252 -16.10 4.42 15.23
CA ILE A 252 -16.43 5.73 14.69
C ILE A 252 -16.30 5.65 13.18
N GLY A 253 -17.39 5.90 12.45
CA GLY A 253 -17.35 5.91 10.99
C GLY A 253 -16.35 6.94 10.45
N PRO A 254 -15.80 6.71 9.24
CA PRO A 254 -14.90 7.66 8.61
C PRO A 254 -15.60 9.00 8.36
N LYS A 255 -14.84 10.07 8.38
CA LYS A 255 -15.31 11.42 8.05
C LYS A 255 -15.27 11.68 6.56
N LYS A 256 -14.26 11.14 5.88
CA LYS A 256 -14.09 11.25 4.45
C LYS A 256 -13.51 9.95 3.89
N ILE A 257 -13.93 9.55 2.73
CA ILE A 257 -13.51 8.32 2.06
C ILE A 257 -12.93 8.68 0.70
N TYR A 258 -11.76 8.13 0.42
CA TYR A 258 -11.09 8.21 -0.88
C TYR A 258 -10.89 6.80 -1.45
N LEU A 259 -10.71 6.69 -2.75
CA LEU A 259 -10.04 5.52 -3.31
C LEU A 259 -8.57 5.54 -2.88
N ASN A 260 -7.94 4.38 -2.76
CA ASN A 260 -6.58 4.28 -2.23
C ASN A 260 -5.56 5.10 -3.02
N ASN A 261 -5.69 5.11 -4.35
CA ASN A 261 -4.80 5.85 -5.24
C ASN A 261 -5.49 6.34 -6.52
N THR A 262 -4.82 7.22 -7.25
CA THR A 262 -5.37 7.84 -8.46
C THR A 262 -5.51 6.86 -9.63
N ASN A 263 -4.66 5.82 -9.74
CA ASN A 263 -4.77 4.82 -10.79
C ASN A 263 -6.02 3.95 -10.60
N LEU A 264 -6.30 3.56 -9.35
CA LEU A 264 -7.54 2.88 -9.00
C LEU A 264 -8.77 3.77 -9.31
N MET A 265 -8.65 5.09 -9.07
CA MET A 265 -9.67 6.06 -9.42
C MET A 265 -9.92 6.11 -10.93
N HIS A 266 -8.86 6.13 -11.74
CA HIS A 266 -8.99 6.06 -13.21
C HIS A 266 -9.57 4.73 -13.71
N ALA A 267 -9.36 3.63 -12.99
CA ALA A 267 -9.87 2.32 -13.33
C ALA A 267 -11.36 2.13 -12.97
N LEU A 268 -11.85 2.79 -11.92
CA LEU A 268 -13.18 2.53 -11.36
C LEU A 268 -14.17 3.70 -11.50
N SER A 269 -13.70 4.95 -11.60
CA SER A 269 -14.57 6.14 -11.62
C SER A 269 -14.81 6.62 -13.04
N GLY A 270 -16.07 6.93 -13.36
CA GLY A 270 -16.44 7.46 -14.68
C GLY A 270 -16.17 8.96 -14.84
N ASN A 271 -16.17 9.73 -13.76
CA ASN A 271 -15.96 11.17 -13.77
C ASN A 271 -15.02 11.61 -12.64
N ILE A 272 -13.88 12.16 -13.01
CA ILE A 272 -12.81 12.52 -12.07
C ILE A 272 -12.60 14.03 -12.11
N SER A 273 -12.89 14.71 -11.00
CA SER A 273 -12.53 16.13 -10.85
C SER A 273 -11.05 16.29 -10.51
N GLU A 274 -10.46 17.41 -10.94
CA GLU A 274 -9.05 17.73 -10.62
C GLU A 274 -8.83 17.88 -9.11
N GLY A 275 -9.81 18.41 -8.37
CA GLY A 275 -9.76 18.52 -6.91
C GLY A 275 -9.72 17.15 -6.24
N THR A 276 -10.62 16.25 -6.63
CA THR A 276 -10.66 14.87 -6.12
C THR A 276 -9.34 14.14 -6.38
N MET A 277 -8.79 14.26 -7.58
CA MET A 277 -7.54 13.62 -7.95
C MET A 277 -6.37 14.12 -7.08
N ARG A 278 -6.30 15.43 -6.80
CA ARG A 278 -5.29 16.02 -5.92
C ARG A 278 -5.40 15.53 -4.48
N GLU A 279 -6.60 15.53 -3.91
CA GLU A 279 -6.83 15.05 -2.55
C GLU A 279 -6.51 13.56 -2.42
N THR A 280 -6.98 12.73 -3.36
CA THR A 280 -6.67 11.29 -3.37
C THR A 280 -5.18 11.02 -3.48
N PHE A 281 -4.50 11.75 -4.38
CA PHE A 281 -3.06 11.66 -4.50
C PHE A 281 -2.34 12.05 -3.20
N PHE A 282 -2.72 13.17 -2.59
CA PHE A 282 -2.17 13.62 -1.31
C PHE A 282 -2.38 12.58 -0.21
N ALA A 283 -3.61 12.09 -0.05
CA ALA A 283 -3.97 11.08 0.94
C ALA A 283 -3.12 9.81 0.79
N ASN A 284 -2.93 9.34 -0.46
CA ASN A 284 -2.12 8.17 -0.75
C ASN A 284 -0.64 8.39 -0.41
N GLN A 285 -0.02 9.46 -0.93
CA GLN A 285 1.43 9.66 -0.80
C GLN A 285 1.85 10.04 0.62
N VAL A 286 1.11 10.94 1.26
CA VAL A 286 1.41 11.34 2.65
C VAL A 286 0.96 10.28 3.64
N GLY A 287 -0.18 9.64 3.40
CA GLY A 287 -0.68 8.56 4.25
C GLY A 287 0.20 7.31 4.27
N ALA A 288 1.06 7.12 3.26
CA ALA A 288 2.04 6.05 3.24
C ALA A 288 3.17 6.21 4.29
N VAL A 289 3.45 7.44 4.73
CA VAL A 289 4.60 7.80 5.58
C VAL A 289 4.21 8.58 6.84
N SER A 290 2.99 9.09 6.92
CA SER A 290 2.47 9.87 8.04
C SER A 290 1.07 9.42 8.43
N THR A 291 0.71 9.60 9.69
CA THR A 291 -0.67 9.38 10.13
C THR A 291 -1.52 10.57 9.74
N LEU A 292 -2.46 10.37 8.81
CA LEU A 292 -3.41 11.39 8.41
C LEU A 292 -4.68 11.33 9.22
N MET A 293 -5.17 12.51 9.61
CA MET A 293 -6.44 12.70 10.34
C MET A 293 -7.22 13.86 9.71
N MET A 294 -8.56 13.82 9.88
CA MET A 294 -9.43 14.92 9.52
C MET A 294 -9.28 16.06 10.53
N PRO A 295 -8.83 17.26 10.14
CA PRO A 295 -8.73 18.42 11.04
C PRO A 295 -10.09 19.10 11.21
N LYS A 296 -10.20 20.02 12.17
CA LYS A 296 -11.37 20.90 12.31
C LYS A 296 -11.45 21.95 11.20
N GLN A 297 -10.33 22.30 10.58
CA GLN A 297 -10.21 23.25 9.48
C GLN A 297 -9.12 22.73 8.53
N GLY A 298 -9.28 22.91 7.21
CA GLY A 298 -8.41 22.35 6.19
C GLY A 298 -8.80 20.93 5.80
N ASP A 299 -8.01 20.28 4.95
CA ASP A 299 -8.33 18.97 4.39
C ASP A 299 -7.67 17.82 5.15
N PHE A 300 -6.41 17.99 5.58
CA PHE A 300 -5.64 16.92 6.24
C PHE A 300 -4.76 17.47 7.38
N MET A 301 -4.62 16.68 8.43
CA MET A 301 -3.64 16.85 9.49
C MET A 301 -2.68 15.67 9.47
N ALA A 302 -1.38 15.90 9.25
CA ALA A 302 -0.35 14.88 9.28
C ALA A 302 0.35 14.88 10.64
N ASP A 303 0.48 13.69 11.24
CA ASP A 303 1.17 13.41 12.51
C ASP A 303 0.70 14.27 13.70
N GLY A 304 -0.50 14.88 13.60
CA GLY A 304 -1.04 15.78 14.61
C GLY A 304 -0.37 17.16 14.64
N GLU A 305 0.56 17.45 13.73
CA GLU A 305 1.39 18.67 13.71
C GLU A 305 1.17 19.52 12.45
N TYR A 306 1.12 18.90 11.26
CA TYR A 306 1.11 19.62 10.00
C TYR A 306 -0.29 19.67 9.39
N LEU A 307 -0.83 20.88 9.25
CA LEU A 307 -2.13 21.12 8.63
C LEU A 307 -1.98 21.42 7.14
N PHE A 308 -2.76 20.71 6.32
CA PHE A 308 -2.76 20.85 4.87
C PHE A 308 -4.15 21.20 4.32
N GLU A 309 -4.14 22.02 3.28
CA GLU A 309 -5.29 22.29 2.43
C GLU A 309 -4.88 22.00 0.97
N VAL A 310 -5.60 21.09 0.33
CA VAL A 310 -5.28 20.57 -1.00
C VAL A 310 -6.23 21.13 -2.03
N GLY A 311 -5.77 22.18 -2.73
CA GLY A 311 -6.55 22.82 -3.78
C GLY A 311 -7.22 24.14 -3.34
N GLY A 312 -7.57 24.97 -4.30
CA GLY A 312 -8.25 26.25 -4.12
C GLY A 312 -7.34 27.48 -4.18
N VAL A 313 -7.84 28.49 -4.86
CA VAL A 313 -7.26 29.83 -4.90
C VAL A 313 -7.74 30.59 -3.68
N VAL A 314 -6.79 31.02 -2.84
CA VAL A 314 -6.94 32.00 -1.75
C VAL A 314 -7.57 31.50 -0.44
N VAL A 315 -6.74 31.29 0.57
CA VAL A 315 -7.17 31.55 1.96
C VAL A 315 -6.06 32.22 2.79
N LYS A 316 -6.43 33.31 3.42
CA LYS A 316 -5.59 34.15 4.26
C LYS A 316 -5.24 33.49 5.59
N ARG A 317 -3.93 33.53 5.96
CA ARG A 317 -3.40 33.45 7.32
C ARG A 317 -3.63 32.18 8.15
N LEU A 318 -2.94 31.15 7.82
CA LEU A 318 -2.29 30.13 8.66
C LEU A 318 -1.15 29.62 7.78
N ILE A 319 -0.18 28.84 8.25
CA ILE A 319 0.84 28.27 7.36
C ILE A 319 0.12 27.30 6.43
N ARG A 320 -0.52 27.88 5.42
CA ARG A 320 -1.22 27.19 4.36
C ARG A 320 -0.20 27.02 3.25
N LEU A 321 0.36 25.85 3.21
CA LEU A 321 1.00 25.41 1.97
C LEU A 321 -0.12 25.31 0.94
N GLN A 322 -0.29 26.42 0.21
CA GLN A 322 -1.02 26.40 -1.05
C GLN A 322 -0.21 25.46 -1.95
N ILE A 323 -0.65 24.21 -2.01
CA ILE A 323 0.01 23.20 -2.81
C ILE A 323 -0.30 23.56 -4.26
N SER A 324 0.53 24.47 -4.82
CA SER A 324 0.60 24.67 -6.25
C SER A 324 0.96 23.34 -6.93
N ARG A 325 0.67 23.17 -8.21
CA ARG A 325 1.09 21.97 -8.98
C ARG A 325 2.57 21.62 -8.74
N ILE A 326 3.42 22.62 -8.53
CA ILE A 326 4.85 22.49 -8.26
C ILE A 326 5.09 21.96 -6.82
N ALA A 327 4.38 22.48 -5.83
CA ALA A 327 4.51 22.02 -4.44
C ALA A 327 3.95 20.60 -4.25
N ILE A 328 2.89 20.22 -4.97
CA ILE A 328 2.41 18.84 -5.04
C ILE A 328 3.53 17.94 -5.58
N SER A 329 4.16 18.34 -6.68
CA SER A 329 5.28 17.59 -7.28
C SER A 329 6.45 17.44 -6.30
N LEU A 330 6.69 18.40 -5.41
CA LEU A 330 7.75 18.37 -4.39
C LEU A 330 7.39 17.52 -3.18
N LEU A 331 6.15 17.55 -2.71
CA LEU A 331 5.65 16.63 -1.67
C LEU A 331 5.80 15.16 -2.06
N MET A 332 5.80 14.85 -3.35
CA MET A 332 6.00 13.51 -3.89
C MET A 332 7.41 12.98 -3.74
N MET A 333 8.38 13.84 -3.50
CA MET A 333 9.77 13.46 -3.29
C MET A 333 10.05 13.01 -1.85
N TRP A 334 9.09 13.17 -0.97
CA TRP A 334 9.28 13.02 0.46
C TRP A 334 9.22 11.58 0.97
N ARG A 335 8.85 10.59 0.25
CA ARG A 335 8.81 9.22 0.79
C ARG A 335 10.18 8.79 1.33
N ARG A 336 10.27 8.66 2.65
CA ARG A 336 11.41 8.06 3.31
C ARG A 336 11.38 6.56 2.99
N VAL A 337 12.13 6.14 2.00
CA VAL A 337 12.51 4.74 1.87
C VAL A 337 13.53 4.50 2.97
N THR A 338 13.02 4.14 4.16
CA THR A 338 13.87 3.49 5.11
C THR A 338 13.91 2.04 4.69
N VAL A 339 15.02 1.68 4.09
CA VAL A 339 15.48 0.33 3.87
C VAL A 339 14.62 -0.51 2.96
N ILE A 340 15.29 -0.85 2.02
CA ILE A 340 15.32 -1.92 1.07
C ILE A 340 14.98 -1.34 -0.28
N GLU A 341 16.05 -1.12 -1.06
CA GLU A 341 16.04 -1.13 -2.53
C GLU A 341 15.44 -2.44 -3.06
N PHE A 342 14.52 -3.00 -2.30
CA PHE A 342 13.89 -4.27 -2.51
C PHE A 342 12.57 -4.11 -3.23
N LEU A 343 12.42 -4.81 -4.27
CA LEU A 343 11.21 -5.19 -4.97
C LEU A 343 10.70 -4.21 -6.00
N TYR A 344 11.40 -4.26 -7.06
CA TYR A 344 10.84 -4.07 -8.36
C TYR A 344 10.15 -5.38 -8.79
N GLY A 345 8.92 -5.29 -9.15
CA GLY A 345 8.18 -6.30 -9.90
C GLY A 345 7.56 -7.38 -9.05
N CYS A 346 6.29 -7.23 -8.85
CA CYS A 346 5.34 -8.27 -9.18
C CYS A 346 3.93 -7.72 -9.09
N LEU A 347 3.24 -7.88 -10.11
CA LEU A 347 1.88 -8.27 -10.35
C LEU A 347 1.00 -8.38 -9.11
N ASP A 348 0.73 -7.46 -8.29
CA ASP A 348 -0.50 -7.38 -7.49
C ASP A 348 -0.38 -6.26 -6.45
N ALA A 349 -1.41 -5.51 -6.38
CA ALA A 349 -1.57 -4.36 -5.50
C ALA A 349 -1.19 -4.68 -4.05
N CYS A 350 -0.27 -3.89 -3.48
CA CYS A 350 0.01 -3.87 -2.04
C CYS A 350 0.64 -5.14 -1.45
N ILE A 351 1.93 -5.32 -1.64
CA ILE A 351 2.70 -6.37 -0.97
C ILE A 351 3.12 -5.88 0.42
N ARG A 352 2.88 -6.68 1.45
CA ARG A 352 3.47 -6.52 2.78
C ARG A 352 4.63 -7.49 2.95
N ILE A 353 5.75 -6.98 3.44
CA ILE A 353 6.95 -7.76 3.69
C ILE A 353 7.20 -7.79 5.19
N SER A 354 7.43 -8.98 5.71
CA SER A 354 7.92 -9.16 7.07
C SER A 354 9.33 -9.71 7.03
N VAL A 355 10.24 -9.04 7.71
CA VAL A 355 11.64 -9.43 7.80
C VAL A 355 11.94 -9.88 9.24
N LYS A 356 12.47 -11.08 9.37
CA LYS A 356 13.05 -11.54 10.62
C LYS A 356 14.46 -10.96 10.71
N THR A 357 14.71 -10.09 11.68
CA THR A 357 16.07 -9.71 12.08
C THR A 357 16.41 -10.41 13.39
N ASN A 358 17.46 -11.21 13.39
CA ASN A 358 17.96 -11.92 14.57
C ASN A 358 18.71 -11.02 15.59
N ARG A 359 18.65 -9.70 15.46
CA ARG A 359 19.27 -8.78 16.40
C ARG A 359 18.36 -7.61 16.70
N ILE A 360 17.75 -7.67 17.86
CA ILE A 360 17.34 -6.47 18.59
C ILE A 360 17.99 -6.57 19.96
N LEU A 361 18.86 -5.61 20.23
CA LEU A 361 19.31 -5.27 21.57
C LEU A 361 18.12 -4.81 22.41
#